data_d349372ee69baeaf64a1bce14b26a651
#
_entry.id   d349372ee69baeaf64a1bce14b26a651
#
_cell.length_a   1.000
_cell.length_b   1.000
_cell.length_c   1.000
_cell.angle_alpha   90.00
_cell.angle_beta   90.00
_cell.angle_gamma   90.00
#
_symmetry.space_group_name_H-M   'P 1'
#
loop_
_entity.id
_entity.type
_entity.pdbx_description
1 polymer ?
#
loop_
_entity_poly.entity_id
_entity_poly.type
_entity_poly.pdbx_seq_one_letter_code
_entity_poly.pdbx_strand_id
1 'polypeptide(L)'
;LEIASAWFSTFLTTKPIEETVEEFIKHRDFLHGMGAKVIVVSEQGHSIQGLMDVPLFKNKPVFTEEEWEKLADGLHHLGKLAQEKGLHIVYHHHMGTGVQTTTEIEKLMDMTDPALVSLLFDTGHLVFSGEEPLYILKKYLPRIKHVHLKDIRQEVVDVVKEKELSFLQAVKNGAFTVPGDGVIVFDEVFTILANSNYQGWFVVEAEQDPALANPFEYALKARKFIQEKAGL
;
A
#
# COMPACT_ATOMS: atom_id res chain seq x y z
N LEU A 1 10.15 16.47 -13.98
CA LEU A 1 9.69 15.51 -12.95
C LEU A 1 8.18 15.60 -12.83
N GLU A 2 7.53 14.48 -12.62
CA GLU A 2 6.09 14.35 -12.37
C GLU A 2 5.87 13.77 -10.98
N ILE A 3 4.76 14.12 -10.34
CA ILE A 3 4.35 13.57 -9.05
C ILE A 3 3.38 12.42 -9.32
N ALA A 4 3.79 11.20 -8.98
CA ALA A 4 2.97 10.01 -9.16
C ALA A 4 1.76 9.97 -8.22
N SER A 5 2.01 10.21 -6.94
CA SER A 5 1.04 10.18 -5.85
C SER A 5 1.66 10.70 -4.56
N ALA A 6 0.89 10.79 -3.49
CA ALA A 6 1.41 10.89 -2.13
C ALA A 6 0.47 10.17 -1.14
N TRP A 7 1.05 9.76 -0.02
CA TRP A 7 0.38 9.11 1.09
C TRP A 7 -0.46 10.08 1.91
N PHE A 8 -1.67 9.64 2.25
CA PHE A 8 -2.56 10.30 3.20
C PHE A 8 -3.07 9.31 4.24
N SER A 9 -2.75 9.52 5.50
CA SER A 9 -3.26 8.73 6.62
C SER A 9 -4.70 9.11 6.93
N THR A 10 -5.60 8.14 6.94
CA THR A 10 -6.97 8.32 7.42
C THR A 10 -7.12 7.79 8.85
N PHE A 11 -8.08 8.33 9.59
CA PHE A 11 -8.45 7.91 10.94
C PHE A 11 -9.97 7.77 11.06
N LEU A 12 -10.59 7.24 10.01
CA LEU A 12 -12.05 7.14 9.86
C LEU A 12 -12.70 6.22 10.89
N THR A 13 -11.96 5.22 11.39
CA THR A 13 -12.46 4.29 12.40
C THR A 13 -12.42 4.87 13.81
N THR A 14 -11.56 5.86 14.08
CA THR A 14 -11.24 6.33 15.44
C THR A 14 -11.52 7.79 15.70
N LYS A 15 -11.73 8.60 14.66
CA LYS A 15 -11.97 10.04 14.78
C LYS A 15 -13.25 10.46 14.02
N PRO A 16 -13.81 11.63 14.36
CA PRO A 16 -14.85 12.23 13.54
C PRO A 16 -14.38 12.42 12.10
N ILE A 17 -15.24 12.11 11.14
CA ILE A 17 -14.90 12.17 9.71
C ILE A 17 -14.49 13.59 9.27
N GLU A 18 -15.04 14.61 9.90
CA GLU A 18 -14.82 16.02 9.60
C GLU A 18 -13.33 16.39 9.73
N GLU A 19 -12.64 15.84 10.74
CA GLU A 19 -11.19 16.07 10.93
C GLU A 19 -10.38 15.49 9.76
N THR A 20 -10.71 14.28 9.35
CA THR A 20 -10.06 13.63 8.20
C THR A 20 -10.34 14.38 6.90
N VAL A 21 -11.59 14.83 6.70
CA VAL A 21 -12.02 15.56 5.49
C VAL A 21 -11.29 16.90 5.37
N GLU A 22 -11.17 17.66 6.44
CA GLU A 22 -10.48 18.96 6.42
C GLU A 22 -9.02 18.81 5.95
N GLU A 23 -8.29 17.86 6.50
CA GLU A 23 -6.90 17.59 6.11
C GLU A 23 -6.80 16.97 4.70
N PHE A 24 -7.75 16.11 4.34
CA PHE A 24 -7.80 15.52 3.01
C PHE A 24 -7.97 16.56 1.91
N ILE A 25 -8.85 17.55 2.10
CA ILE A 25 -9.06 18.63 1.13
C ILE A 25 -7.77 19.41 0.88
N LYS A 26 -7.00 19.74 1.94
CA LYS A 26 -5.71 20.43 1.82
C LYS A 26 -4.70 19.58 1.01
N HIS A 27 -4.61 18.30 1.33
CA HIS A 27 -3.72 17.34 0.66
C HIS A 27 -4.12 17.12 -0.81
N ARG A 28 -5.43 16.92 -1.07
CA ARG A 28 -6.01 16.80 -2.41
C ARG A 28 -5.68 18.02 -3.29
N ASP A 29 -5.92 19.22 -2.77
CA ASP A 29 -5.72 20.45 -3.53
C ASP A 29 -4.23 20.71 -3.81
N PHE A 30 -3.35 20.35 -2.87
CA PHE A 30 -1.90 20.34 -3.08
C PHE A 30 -1.51 19.39 -4.23
N LEU A 31 -1.94 18.12 -4.17
CA LEU A 31 -1.62 17.14 -5.22
C LEU A 31 -2.21 17.50 -6.58
N HIS A 32 -3.43 18.03 -6.60
CA HIS A 32 -4.03 18.55 -7.82
C HIS A 32 -3.18 19.67 -8.43
N GLY A 33 -2.72 20.63 -7.61
CA GLY A 33 -1.84 21.71 -8.04
C GLY A 33 -0.48 21.23 -8.57
N MET A 34 0.00 20.07 -8.09
CA MET A 34 1.23 19.41 -8.55
C MET A 34 1.04 18.50 -9.76
N GLY A 35 -0.19 18.38 -10.28
CA GLY A 35 -0.51 17.58 -11.47
C GLY A 35 -0.67 16.08 -11.21
N ALA A 36 -0.61 15.62 -9.96
CA ALA A 36 -0.86 14.23 -9.61
C ALA A 36 -2.30 13.82 -9.93
N LYS A 37 -2.53 12.53 -10.13
CA LYS A 37 -3.85 11.96 -10.42
C LYS A 37 -4.32 10.98 -9.36
N VAL A 38 -3.45 10.58 -8.46
CA VAL A 38 -3.69 9.54 -7.46
C VAL A 38 -3.35 10.05 -6.07
N ILE A 39 -4.23 9.78 -5.11
CA ILE A 39 -4.02 9.96 -3.68
C ILE A 39 -3.99 8.57 -3.05
N VAL A 40 -2.88 8.20 -2.43
CA VAL A 40 -2.76 6.95 -1.68
C VAL A 40 -3.36 7.15 -0.29
N VAL A 41 -4.37 6.37 0.07
CA VAL A 41 -5.02 6.43 1.38
C VAL A 41 -4.83 5.11 2.12
N SER A 42 -4.60 5.19 3.43
CA SER A 42 -4.54 4.01 4.30
C SER A 42 -5.11 4.37 5.68
N GLU A 43 -5.96 3.49 6.22
CA GLU A 43 -6.55 3.68 7.55
C GLU A 43 -5.53 3.40 8.64
N GLN A 44 -5.29 4.38 9.49
CA GLN A 44 -4.32 4.34 10.58
C GLN A 44 -4.95 4.26 11.97
N GLY A 45 -6.27 4.22 12.03
CA GLY A 45 -6.97 3.91 13.28
C GLY A 45 -6.52 2.54 13.82
N HIS A 46 -6.08 2.53 15.06
CA HIS A 46 -5.50 1.36 15.74
C HIS A 46 -4.21 0.78 15.12
N SER A 47 -3.60 1.43 14.12
CA SER A 47 -2.36 0.95 13.51
C SER A 47 -1.24 0.78 14.52
N ILE A 48 -0.50 -0.31 14.38
CA ILE A 48 0.67 -0.62 15.21
C ILE A 48 2.00 -0.44 14.46
N GLN A 49 1.95 -0.02 13.20
CA GLN A 49 3.15 0.10 12.36
C GLN A 49 4.20 1.09 12.92
N GLY A 50 3.76 2.13 13.64
CA GLY A 50 4.64 3.12 14.27
C GLY A 50 5.15 2.72 15.68
N LEU A 51 4.73 1.58 16.22
CA LEU A 51 5.02 1.18 17.59
C LEU A 51 6.27 0.28 17.66
N MET A 52 7.31 0.72 18.40
CA MET A 52 8.61 0.03 18.45
C MET A 52 8.59 -1.31 19.18
N ASP A 53 7.73 -1.46 20.18
CA ASP A 53 7.75 -2.59 21.11
C ASP A 53 6.51 -3.49 21.01
N VAL A 54 5.73 -3.34 19.93
CA VAL A 54 4.51 -4.13 19.73
C VAL A 54 4.76 -5.19 18.66
N PRO A 55 4.69 -6.49 19.01
CA PRO A 55 4.86 -7.59 18.06
C PRO A 55 3.88 -7.52 16.90
N LEU A 56 4.42 -7.48 15.68
CA LEU A 56 3.65 -7.21 14.46
C LEU A 56 2.53 -8.22 14.20
N PHE A 57 2.86 -9.52 14.23
CA PHE A 57 1.92 -10.57 13.84
C PHE A 57 0.88 -10.89 14.91
N LYS A 58 1.19 -10.64 16.19
CA LYS A 58 0.30 -10.97 17.33
C LYS A 58 -0.71 -9.88 17.64
N ASN A 59 -0.40 -8.64 17.28
CA ASN A 59 -1.17 -7.47 17.72
C ASN A 59 -1.79 -6.70 16.55
N LYS A 60 -1.88 -7.32 15.38
CA LYS A 60 -2.56 -6.73 14.23
C LYS A 60 -3.98 -6.30 14.62
N PRO A 61 -4.41 -5.06 14.31
CA PRO A 61 -5.76 -4.60 14.57
C PRO A 61 -6.81 -5.44 13.81
N VAL A 62 -7.96 -5.62 14.44
CA VAL A 62 -9.13 -6.26 13.83
C VAL A 62 -10.31 -5.31 14.01
N PHE A 63 -10.89 -4.85 12.90
CA PHE A 63 -12.01 -3.92 12.93
C PHE A 63 -13.32 -4.63 13.29
N THR A 64 -14.13 -3.96 14.10
CA THR A 64 -15.54 -4.32 14.33
C THR A 64 -16.37 -4.00 13.08
N GLU A 65 -17.61 -4.52 13.00
CA GLU A 65 -18.49 -4.20 11.89
C GLU A 65 -18.78 -2.69 11.80
N GLU A 66 -18.96 -2.01 12.93
CA GLU A 66 -19.14 -0.56 12.97
C GLU A 66 -17.93 0.21 12.40
N GLU A 67 -16.70 -0.25 12.70
CA GLU A 67 -15.48 0.35 12.15
C GLU A 67 -15.34 0.09 10.65
N TRP A 68 -15.75 -1.08 10.16
CA TRP A 68 -15.81 -1.37 8.73
C TRP A 68 -16.80 -0.46 8.00
N GLU A 69 -18.00 -0.23 8.57
CA GLU A 69 -18.98 0.69 8.02
C GLU A 69 -18.44 2.12 7.97
N LYS A 70 -17.85 2.61 9.07
CA LYS A 70 -17.20 3.93 9.11
C LYS A 70 -16.10 4.08 8.08
N LEU A 71 -15.29 3.06 7.91
CA LEU A 71 -14.21 3.06 6.91
C LEU A 71 -14.78 3.14 5.50
N ALA A 72 -15.75 2.30 5.15
CA ALA A 72 -16.36 2.28 3.82
C ALA A 72 -17.05 3.61 3.48
N ASP A 73 -17.88 4.13 4.40
CA ASP A 73 -18.59 5.40 4.21
C ASP A 73 -17.62 6.58 4.10
N GLY A 74 -16.60 6.60 4.95
CA GLY A 74 -15.57 7.62 4.91
C GLY A 74 -14.79 7.59 3.60
N LEU A 75 -14.38 6.42 3.11
CA LEU A 75 -13.71 6.27 1.83
C LEU A 75 -14.60 6.69 0.65
N HIS A 76 -15.90 6.39 0.68
CA HIS A 76 -16.84 6.90 -0.33
C HIS A 76 -16.88 8.43 -0.34
N HIS A 77 -16.86 9.06 0.83
CA HIS A 77 -16.84 10.52 0.94
C HIS A 77 -15.54 11.09 0.37
N LEU A 78 -14.38 10.55 0.77
CA LEU A 78 -13.09 10.99 0.24
C LEU A 78 -12.97 10.74 -1.27
N GLY A 79 -13.50 9.63 -1.78
CA GLY A 79 -13.52 9.32 -3.21
C GLY A 79 -14.30 10.35 -4.02
N LYS A 80 -15.46 10.78 -3.54
CA LYS A 80 -16.25 11.87 -4.17
C LYS A 80 -15.46 13.18 -4.19
N LEU A 81 -14.87 13.55 -3.06
CA LEU A 81 -14.04 14.76 -2.96
C LEU A 81 -12.84 14.72 -3.91
N ALA A 82 -12.19 13.56 -4.06
CA ALA A 82 -11.08 13.41 -5.02
C ALA A 82 -11.55 13.63 -6.46
N GLN A 83 -12.69 13.04 -6.85
CA GLN A 83 -13.26 13.17 -8.18
C GLN A 83 -13.62 14.60 -8.56
N GLU A 84 -14.02 15.46 -7.63
CA GLU A 84 -14.26 16.90 -7.88
C GLU A 84 -13.05 17.61 -8.51
N LYS A 85 -11.86 17.09 -8.28
CA LYS A 85 -10.59 17.62 -8.84
C LYS A 85 -9.97 16.70 -9.90
N GLY A 86 -10.69 15.67 -10.34
CA GLY A 86 -10.18 14.69 -11.31
C GLY A 86 -9.07 13.81 -10.78
N LEU A 87 -9.02 13.57 -9.46
CA LEU A 87 -8.15 12.62 -8.81
C LEU A 87 -8.90 11.34 -8.43
N HIS A 88 -8.15 10.29 -8.15
CA HIS A 88 -8.65 9.03 -7.61
C HIS A 88 -8.00 8.73 -6.27
N ILE A 89 -8.75 8.20 -5.31
CA ILE A 89 -8.15 7.55 -4.15
C ILE A 89 -7.85 6.10 -4.48
N VAL A 90 -6.71 5.62 -4.00
CA VAL A 90 -6.32 4.20 -4.02
C VAL A 90 -6.05 3.76 -2.59
N TYR A 91 -6.74 2.73 -2.14
CA TYR A 91 -6.54 2.21 -0.80
C TYR A 91 -5.28 1.34 -0.74
N HIS A 92 -4.39 1.67 0.18
CA HIS A 92 -3.17 0.90 0.45
C HIS A 92 -3.40 0.01 1.67
N HIS A 93 -3.53 -1.31 1.44
CA HIS A 93 -3.43 -2.32 2.48
C HIS A 93 -2.01 -2.34 3.04
N HIS A 94 -1.84 -2.48 4.35
CA HIS A 94 -0.53 -2.32 4.96
C HIS A 94 -0.34 -3.21 6.18
N MET A 95 0.88 -3.72 6.37
CA MET A 95 1.27 -4.46 7.58
C MET A 95 1.00 -3.63 8.84
N GLY A 96 0.40 -4.28 9.85
CA GLY A 96 0.11 -3.64 11.13
C GLY A 96 -1.11 -2.71 11.14
N THR A 97 -1.94 -2.73 10.11
CA THR A 97 -3.23 -2.00 10.03
C THR A 97 -4.41 -2.95 10.06
N GLY A 98 -5.63 -2.40 10.13
CA GLY A 98 -6.87 -3.20 10.10
C GLY A 98 -7.20 -3.81 8.74
N VAL A 99 -6.56 -3.33 7.66
CA VAL A 99 -6.68 -3.91 6.31
C VAL A 99 -5.29 -4.37 5.85
N GLN A 100 -4.98 -5.62 6.07
CA GLN A 100 -3.67 -6.23 5.80
C GLN A 100 -3.77 -7.50 4.97
N THR A 101 -4.72 -8.37 5.28
CA THR A 101 -4.86 -9.71 4.68
C THR A 101 -5.75 -9.70 3.45
N THR A 102 -5.66 -10.77 2.64
CA THR A 102 -6.55 -11.01 1.49
C THR A 102 -8.02 -10.86 1.86
N THR A 103 -8.46 -11.51 2.96
CA THR A 103 -9.85 -11.45 3.42
C THR A 103 -10.30 -10.03 3.75
N GLU A 104 -9.42 -9.22 4.34
CA GLU A 104 -9.73 -7.83 4.68
C GLU A 104 -9.75 -6.93 3.45
N ILE A 105 -8.84 -7.16 2.49
CA ILE A 105 -8.87 -6.49 1.20
C ILE A 105 -10.17 -6.81 0.46
N GLU A 106 -10.57 -8.08 0.42
CA GLU A 106 -11.82 -8.52 -0.19
C GLU A 106 -13.03 -7.85 0.46
N LYS A 107 -13.11 -7.87 1.81
CA LYS A 107 -14.19 -7.21 2.55
C LYS A 107 -14.26 -5.71 2.20
N LEU A 108 -13.12 -5.01 2.19
CA LEU A 108 -13.09 -3.59 1.83
C LEU A 108 -13.58 -3.35 0.40
N MET A 109 -13.11 -4.18 -0.54
CA MET A 109 -13.51 -4.05 -1.95
C MET A 109 -15.01 -4.35 -2.15
N ASP A 110 -15.56 -5.29 -1.40
CA ASP A 110 -16.98 -5.63 -1.47
C ASP A 110 -17.88 -4.54 -0.83
N MET A 111 -17.38 -3.87 0.21
CA MET A 111 -18.10 -2.79 0.89
C MET A 111 -17.97 -1.42 0.18
N THR A 112 -17.11 -1.28 -0.82
CA THR A 112 -16.83 0.02 -1.45
C THR A 112 -17.18 0.07 -2.93
N ASP A 113 -17.76 1.22 -3.36
CA ASP A 113 -18.08 1.49 -4.76
C ASP A 113 -16.80 1.53 -5.62
N PRO A 114 -16.66 0.67 -6.65
CA PRO A 114 -15.51 0.68 -7.55
C PRO A 114 -15.32 1.99 -8.32
N ALA A 115 -16.36 2.80 -8.45
CA ALA A 115 -16.23 4.12 -9.07
C ALA A 115 -15.52 5.13 -8.17
N LEU A 116 -15.59 4.95 -6.84
CA LEU A 116 -15.08 5.91 -5.86
C LEU A 116 -13.76 5.47 -5.22
N VAL A 117 -13.62 4.17 -4.93
CA VAL A 117 -12.47 3.62 -4.20
C VAL A 117 -11.75 2.60 -5.07
N SER A 118 -10.52 2.88 -5.41
CA SER A 118 -9.64 1.97 -6.15
C SER A 118 -8.66 1.28 -5.19
N LEU A 119 -7.95 0.26 -5.69
CA LEU A 119 -6.95 -0.48 -4.92
C LEU A 119 -5.54 -0.07 -5.35
N LEU A 120 -4.67 0.15 -4.39
CA LEU A 120 -3.24 0.09 -4.58
C LEU A 120 -2.78 -1.35 -4.39
N PHE A 121 -2.06 -1.88 -5.35
CA PHE A 121 -1.48 -3.22 -5.30
C PHE A 121 -0.03 -3.12 -4.84
N ASP A 122 0.27 -3.62 -3.65
CA ASP A 122 1.62 -3.68 -3.09
C ASP A 122 2.05 -5.15 -2.93
N THR A 123 3.09 -5.54 -3.64
CA THR A 123 3.60 -6.91 -3.64
C THR A 123 4.25 -7.30 -2.32
N GLY A 124 5.01 -6.39 -1.71
CA GLY A 124 5.78 -6.67 -0.49
C GLY A 124 4.90 -6.84 0.74
N HIS A 125 3.93 -5.94 0.94
CA HIS A 125 3.02 -6.06 2.08
C HIS A 125 2.17 -7.33 2.02
N LEU A 126 1.73 -7.76 0.83
CA LEU A 126 1.02 -9.03 0.67
C LEU A 126 1.90 -10.21 1.08
N VAL A 127 3.09 -10.35 0.50
CA VAL A 127 3.97 -11.50 0.80
C VAL A 127 4.43 -11.47 2.25
N PHE A 128 4.73 -10.30 2.83
CA PHE A 128 5.09 -10.19 4.24
C PHE A 128 3.95 -10.64 5.17
N SER A 129 2.70 -10.39 4.81
CA SER A 129 1.55 -10.89 5.57
C SER A 129 1.27 -12.38 5.37
N GLY A 130 1.95 -13.02 4.43
CA GLY A 130 1.78 -14.42 4.08
C GLY A 130 0.72 -14.67 3.01
N GLU A 131 0.34 -13.62 2.28
CA GLU A 131 -0.69 -13.64 1.24
C GLU A 131 -0.09 -13.84 -0.16
N GLU A 132 -0.94 -14.23 -1.11
CA GLU A 132 -0.56 -14.49 -2.50
C GLU A 132 -0.86 -13.26 -3.38
N PRO A 133 0.16 -12.49 -3.83
CA PRO A 133 -0.07 -11.27 -4.59
C PRO A 133 -0.80 -11.50 -5.90
N LEU A 134 -0.53 -12.60 -6.60
CA LEU A 134 -1.14 -12.87 -7.91
C LEU A 134 -2.64 -13.11 -7.81
N TYR A 135 -3.12 -13.62 -6.67
CA TYR A 135 -4.55 -13.76 -6.43
C TYR A 135 -5.24 -12.39 -6.39
N ILE A 136 -4.71 -11.46 -5.60
CA ILE A 136 -5.24 -10.09 -5.48
C ILE A 136 -5.13 -9.36 -6.83
N LEU A 137 -3.99 -9.47 -7.49
CA LEU A 137 -3.78 -8.85 -8.81
C LEU A 137 -4.83 -9.30 -9.82
N LYS A 138 -5.03 -10.60 -9.97
CA LYS A 138 -5.98 -11.18 -10.94
C LYS A 138 -7.42 -10.82 -10.61
N LYS A 139 -7.81 -10.92 -9.33
CA LYS A 139 -9.18 -10.67 -8.88
C LYS A 139 -9.59 -9.21 -9.01
N TYR A 140 -8.70 -8.30 -8.63
CA TYR A 140 -9.01 -6.86 -8.56
C TYR A 140 -8.34 -6.00 -9.63
N LEU A 141 -7.82 -6.61 -10.69
CA LEU A 141 -7.15 -5.90 -11.78
C LEU A 141 -7.91 -4.67 -12.30
N PRO A 142 -9.24 -4.70 -12.50
CA PRO A 142 -10.00 -3.52 -12.93
C PRO A 142 -10.06 -2.39 -11.91
N ARG A 143 -9.83 -2.70 -10.62
CA ARG A 143 -9.82 -1.73 -9.52
C ARG A 143 -8.43 -1.21 -9.17
N ILE A 144 -7.35 -1.83 -9.69
CA ILE A 144 -5.97 -1.41 -9.43
C ILE A 144 -5.66 -0.19 -10.29
N LYS A 145 -5.34 0.94 -9.62
CA LYS A 145 -4.92 2.19 -10.27
C LYS A 145 -3.54 2.67 -9.83
N HIS A 146 -2.89 1.96 -8.94
CA HIS A 146 -1.55 2.25 -8.48
C HIS A 146 -0.85 0.97 -8.07
N VAL A 147 0.45 0.88 -8.34
CA VAL A 147 1.24 -0.33 -8.06
C VAL A 147 2.50 0.07 -7.31
N HIS A 148 2.71 -0.53 -6.15
CA HIS A 148 3.98 -0.53 -5.45
C HIS A 148 4.72 -1.82 -5.71
N LEU A 149 5.89 -1.69 -6.30
CA LEU A 149 6.84 -2.79 -6.50
C LEU A 149 7.77 -2.83 -5.30
N LYS A 150 7.44 -3.67 -4.36
CA LYS A 150 8.19 -3.89 -3.12
C LYS A 150 8.53 -5.36 -3.01
N ASP A 151 9.77 -5.69 -2.68
CA ASP A 151 10.21 -7.06 -2.46
C ASP A 151 10.49 -7.31 -0.97
N ILE A 152 10.66 -8.56 -0.58
CA ILE A 152 10.94 -8.93 0.80
C ILE A 152 12.10 -9.93 0.88
N ARG A 153 12.79 -9.97 2.03
CA ARG A 153 13.74 -11.01 2.39
C ARG A 153 13.08 -11.97 3.36
N GLN A 154 12.78 -13.17 2.88
CA GLN A 154 12.02 -14.17 3.64
C GLN A 154 12.71 -14.56 4.95
N GLU A 155 14.02 -14.69 4.93
CA GLU A 155 14.81 -15.01 6.13
C GLU A 155 14.69 -13.96 7.24
N VAL A 156 14.51 -12.69 6.86
CA VAL A 156 14.25 -11.62 7.85
C VAL A 156 12.82 -11.68 8.37
N VAL A 157 11.86 -11.95 7.50
CA VAL A 157 10.44 -12.13 7.90
C VAL A 157 10.31 -13.30 8.87
N ASP A 158 11.03 -14.39 8.65
CA ASP A 158 11.03 -15.56 9.55
C ASP A 158 11.59 -15.20 10.93
N VAL A 159 12.67 -14.41 10.99
CA VAL A 159 13.22 -13.88 12.25
C VAL A 159 12.22 -12.94 12.95
N VAL A 160 11.51 -12.10 12.19
CA VAL A 160 10.48 -11.21 12.75
C VAL A 160 9.36 -12.00 13.40
N LYS A 161 8.93 -13.10 12.79
CA LYS A 161 7.91 -14.01 13.35
C LYS A 161 8.43 -14.75 14.59
N GLU A 162 9.62 -15.34 14.50
CA GLU A 162 10.22 -16.11 15.58
C GLU A 162 10.48 -15.27 16.84
N LYS A 163 11.03 -14.06 16.66
CA LYS A 163 11.40 -13.15 17.74
C LYS A 163 10.32 -12.16 18.13
N GLU A 164 9.14 -12.25 17.50
CA GLU A 164 8.01 -11.38 17.79
C GLU A 164 8.34 -9.88 17.66
N LEU A 165 9.06 -9.53 16.60
CA LEU A 165 9.51 -8.17 16.40
C LEU A 165 8.36 -7.25 15.95
N SER A 166 8.54 -5.94 16.18
CA SER A 166 7.64 -4.90 15.67
C SER A 166 7.84 -4.65 14.18
N PHE A 167 6.92 -3.91 13.56
CA PHE A 167 7.06 -3.48 12.16
C PHE A 167 8.33 -2.66 11.94
N LEU A 168 8.60 -1.67 12.80
CA LEU A 168 9.79 -0.84 12.66
C LEU A 168 11.09 -1.61 12.87
N GLN A 169 11.10 -2.62 13.75
CA GLN A 169 12.24 -3.53 13.88
C GLN A 169 12.42 -4.38 12.63
N ALA A 170 11.33 -4.85 12.02
CA ALA A 170 11.38 -5.59 10.76
C ALA A 170 11.99 -4.74 9.64
N VAL A 171 11.54 -3.49 9.48
CA VAL A 171 12.09 -2.52 8.53
C VAL A 171 13.58 -2.29 8.76
N LYS A 172 14.00 -2.00 10.01
CA LYS A 172 15.40 -1.80 10.37
C LYS A 172 16.28 -3.02 10.14
N ASN A 173 15.72 -4.23 10.26
CA ASN A 173 16.43 -5.47 9.95
C ASN A 173 16.42 -5.82 8.45
N GLY A 174 15.82 -4.99 7.61
CA GLY A 174 15.79 -5.15 6.17
C GLY A 174 14.81 -6.19 5.66
N ALA A 175 13.64 -6.32 6.31
CA ALA A 175 12.57 -7.21 5.84
C ALA A 175 12.09 -6.83 4.43
N PHE A 176 11.98 -5.53 4.15
CA PHE A 176 11.68 -5.04 2.81
C PHE A 176 12.94 -4.73 2.01
N THR A 177 12.81 -4.84 0.69
CA THR A 177 13.85 -4.47 -0.26
C THR A 177 13.24 -4.08 -1.61
N VAL A 178 14.10 -3.73 -2.57
CA VAL A 178 13.68 -3.37 -3.94
C VAL A 178 13.40 -4.61 -4.79
N PRO A 179 12.58 -4.50 -5.86
CA PRO A 179 12.32 -5.59 -6.80
C PRO A 179 13.61 -6.23 -7.32
N GLY A 180 13.65 -7.56 -7.26
CA GLY A 180 14.79 -8.36 -7.71
C GLY A 180 15.91 -8.53 -6.69
N ASP A 181 15.73 -8.06 -5.47
CA ASP A 181 16.64 -8.25 -4.33
C ASP A 181 16.06 -9.11 -3.20
N GLY A 182 14.89 -9.66 -3.40
CA GLY A 182 14.18 -10.52 -2.46
C GLY A 182 13.69 -11.80 -3.09
N VAL A 183 12.55 -12.28 -2.62
CA VAL A 183 11.99 -13.58 -3.01
C VAL A 183 10.82 -13.51 -3.98
N ILE A 184 10.29 -12.31 -4.27
CA ILE A 184 9.10 -12.17 -5.10
C ILE A 184 9.45 -12.37 -6.58
N VAL A 185 8.69 -13.24 -7.25
CA VAL A 185 8.83 -13.48 -8.69
C VAL A 185 7.92 -12.53 -9.44
N PHE A 186 8.50 -11.49 -10.03
CA PHE A 186 7.76 -10.40 -10.69
C PHE A 186 7.33 -10.69 -12.13
N ASP A 187 7.86 -11.73 -12.77
CA ASP A 187 7.63 -12.00 -14.20
C ASP A 187 6.13 -12.13 -14.53
N GLU A 188 5.35 -12.84 -13.69
CA GLU A 188 3.89 -12.98 -13.89
C GLU A 188 3.15 -11.68 -13.56
N VAL A 189 3.59 -10.92 -12.54
CA VAL A 189 3.02 -9.61 -12.20
C VAL A 189 3.15 -8.66 -13.41
N PHE A 190 4.34 -8.55 -13.99
CA PHE A 190 4.56 -7.71 -15.17
C PHE A 190 3.78 -8.20 -16.38
N THR A 191 3.71 -9.52 -16.60
CA THR A 191 2.94 -10.12 -17.71
C THR A 191 1.45 -9.77 -17.61
N ILE A 192 0.85 -9.91 -16.42
CA ILE A 192 -0.57 -9.59 -16.22
C ILE A 192 -0.83 -8.10 -16.44
N LEU A 193 0.01 -7.22 -15.87
CA LEU A 193 -0.15 -5.78 -16.00
C LEU A 193 0.06 -5.31 -17.45
N ALA A 194 1.05 -5.86 -18.16
CA ALA A 194 1.32 -5.53 -19.58
C ALA A 194 0.17 -5.97 -20.51
N ASN A 195 -0.48 -7.11 -20.21
CA ASN A 195 -1.63 -7.60 -20.98
C ASN A 195 -2.97 -6.98 -20.56
N SER A 196 -2.95 -6.06 -19.60
CA SER A 196 -4.13 -5.36 -19.13
C SER A 196 -4.23 -3.95 -19.71
N ASN A 197 -5.30 -3.23 -19.33
CA ASN A 197 -5.45 -1.81 -19.65
C ASN A 197 -4.86 -0.90 -18.55
N TYR A 198 -3.96 -1.42 -17.72
CA TYR A 198 -3.33 -0.61 -16.67
C TYR A 198 -2.47 0.51 -17.27
N GLN A 199 -2.72 1.75 -16.85
CA GLN A 199 -2.03 2.96 -17.30
C GLN A 199 -1.51 3.79 -16.11
N GLY A 200 -1.27 3.14 -14.98
CA GLY A 200 -0.80 3.79 -13.76
C GLY A 200 0.72 3.79 -13.61
N TRP A 201 1.18 4.31 -12.50
CA TRP A 201 2.59 4.29 -12.10
C TRP A 201 3.01 2.97 -11.51
N PHE A 202 4.25 2.57 -11.78
CA PHE A 202 4.99 1.61 -10.98
C PHE A 202 5.90 2.38 -10.04
N VAL A 203 5.61 2.34 -8.76
CA VAL A 203 6.42 2.99 -7.72
C VAL A 203 7.27 1.93 -7.03
N VAL A 204 8.58 2.14 -7.03
CA VAL A 204 9.49 1.32 -6.21
C VAL A 204 9.48 1.87 -4.81
N GLU A 205 9.06 1.05 -3.87
CA GLU A 205 9.01 1.42 -2.46
C GLU A 205 9.69 0.33 -1.63
N ALA A 206 10.76 0.65 -0.96
CA ALA A 206 11.62 -0.35 -0.32
C ALA A 206 11.70 -0.24 1.20
N GLU A 207 11.05 0.69 1.86
CA GLU A 207 11.07 0.85 3.33
C GLU A 207 12.31 0.26 4.01
N GLN A 208 13.47 0.86 3.77
CA GLN A 208 14.77 0.37 4.24
C GLN A 208 15.45 1.40 5.14
N ASP A 209 16.29 0.93 6.05
CA ASP A 209 17.20 1.80 6.80
C ASP A 209 18.31 2.31 5.85
N PRO A 210 18.38 3.62 5.57
CA PRO A 210 19.39 4.18 4.66
C PRO A 210 20.82 4.03 5.18
N ALA A 211 21.02 3.71 6.45
CA ALA A 211 22.34 3.39 7.00
C ALA A 211 22.85 2.01 6.55
N LEU A 212 21.94 1.10 6.21
CA LEU A 212 22.25 -0.25 5.77
C LEU A 212 22.05 -0.46 4.28
N ALA A 213 21.14 0.30 3.67
CA ALA A 213 20.79 0.20 2.26
C ALA A 213 20.89 1.59 1.61
N ASN A 214 21.99 1.84 0.88
CA ASN A 214 22.19 3.12 0.20
C ASN A 214 21.04 3.38 -0.80
N PRO A 215 20.22 4.44 -0.62
CA PRO A 215 19.04 4.65 -1.44
C PRO A 215 19.32 4.77 -2.94
N PHE A 216 20.43 5.37 -3.31
CA PHE A 216 20.81 5.53 -4.72
C PHE A 216 21.18 4.19 -5.37
N GLU A 217 21.98 3.38 -4.70
CA GLU A 217 22.40 2.05 -5.20
C GLU A 217 21.17 1.13 -5.35
N TYR A 218 20.28 1.13 -4.36
CA TYR A 218 19.06 0.33 -4.40
C TYR A 218 18.08 0.84 -5.47
N ALA A 219 17.95 2.16 -5.66
CA ALA A 219 17.14 2.71 -6.75
C ALA A 219 17.67 2.29 -8.12
N LEU A 220 19.01 2.32 -8.33
CA LEU A 220 19.65 1.83 -9.58
C LEU A 220 19.41 0.34 -9.78
N LYS A 221 19.52 -0.47 -8.72
CA LYS A 221 19.26 -1.91 -8.77
C LYS A 221 17.83 -2.21 -9.21
N ALA A 222 16.85 -1.55 -8.56
CA ALA A 222 15.44 -1.66 -8.92
C ALA A 222 15.19 -1.23 -10.38
N ARG A 223 15.74 -0.07 -10.78
CA ARG A 223 15.55 0.46 -12.14
C ARG A 223 16.07 -0.52 -13.19
N LYS A 224 17.26 -1.08 -12.97
CA LYS A 224 17.86 -2.08 -13.88
C LYS A 224 16.99 -3.33 -13.98
N PHE A 225 16.57 -3.88 -12.84
CA PHE A 225 15.69 -5.05 -12.80
C PHE A 225 14.37 -4.83 -13.55
N ILE A 226 13.69 -3.72 -13.30
CA ILE A 226 12.42 -3.39 -13.96
C ILE A 226 12.63 -3.20 -15.47
N GLN A 227 13.72 -2.55 -15.89
CA GLN A 227 14.05 -2.38 -17.31
C GLN A 227 14.28 -3.72 -18.00
N GLU A 228 15.01 -4.65 -17.36
CA GLU A 228 15.30 -5.98 -17.91
C GLU A 228 14.04 -6.86 -17.98
N LYS A 229 13.14 -6.76 -17.00
CA LYS A 229 11.97 -7.65 -16.85
C LYS A 229 10.70 -7.12 -17.51
N ALA A 230 10.48 -5.82 -17.47
CA ALA A 230 9.25 -5.18 -17.98
C ALA A 230 9.48 -4.31 -19.22
N GLY A 231 10.73 -4.02 -19.59
CA GLY A 231 11.06 -3.16 -20.74
C GLY A 231 10.75 -1.67 -20.51
N LEU A 232 10.65 -1.21 -19.25
CA LEU A 232 10.24 0.14 -18.85
C LEU A 232 11.43 1.05 -18.52
#